data_079b0140ffc507dd58a59837253c4669
#
_entry.id   079b0140ffc507dd58a59837253c4669
#
_cell.length_a   1.000
_cell.length_b   1.000
_cell.length_c   1.000
_cell.angle_alpha   90.00
_cell.angle_beta   90.00
_cell.angle_gamma   90.00
#
_symmetry.space_group_name_H-M   'P 1'
#
loop_
_entity.id
_entity.type
_entity.pdbx_description
1 polymer ?
#
loop_
_entity_poly.entity_id
_entity_poly.type
_entity_poly.pdbx_seq_one_letter_code
_entity_poly.pdbx_strand_id
1 'polypeptide(L)'
;TIMTKNIIALTREDDLERAEMLFNRHKIKHIPVVSGEAIIGMLSFTDLMRISFAETPDEENNSVESVVYNMFTIEQVMVKDVVTVTSQTTIKEVAQILAEREFHALPIVDGGVLIGIVTTTDLLNYFIKQF
;
A
#
# COMPACT_ATOMS: atom_id res chain seq x y z
N THR A 1 -0.39 19.11 8.10
CA THR A 1 -0.40 17.66 8.14
C THR A 1 0.62 17.08 7.18
N ILE A 2 1.03 15.87 7.44
CA ILE A 2 2.06 15.19 6.64
C ILE A 2 1.48 14.07 5.78
N MET A 3 0.18 13.81 5.84
CA MET A 3 -0.43 12.74 5.06
C MET A 3 -0.59 13.11 3.59
N THR A 4 -0.54 12.10 2.75
CA THR A 4 -0.86 12.21 1.33
C THR A 4 -2.35 12.10 1.17
N LYS A 5 -2.98 13.13 0.59
CA LYS A 5 -4.43 13.17 0.42
C LYS A 5 -4.92 12.69 -0.95
N ASN A 6 -4.09 12.79 -1.96
CA ASN A 6 -4.43 12.28 -3.30
C ASN A 6 -4.17 10.79 -3.33
N ILE A 7 -5.14 10.03 -2.86
CA ILE A 7 -4.98 8.59 -2.66
C ILE A 7 -5.24 7.85 -3.96
N ILE A 8 -4.29 7.01 -4.34
CA ILE A 8 -4.48 6.03 -5.39
C ILE A 8 -4.89 4.74 -4.69
N ALA A 9 -6.02 4.19 -5.07
CA ALA A 9 -6.59 3.03 -4.40
C ALA A 9 -6.98 1.96 -5.40
N LEU A 10 -7.04 0.72 -4.91
CA LEU A 10 -7.52 -0.43 -5.67
C LEU A 10 -8.80 -0.94 -5.04
N THR A 11 -9.59 -1.67 -5.84
CA THR A 11 -10.78 -2.34 -5.37
C THR A 11 -10.62 -3.85 -5.60
N ARG A 12 -11.56 -4.66 -5.10
CA ARG A 12 -11.54 -6.10 -5.31
C ARG A 12 -11.64 -6.48 -6.78
N GLU A 13 -12.23 -5.63 -7.59
CA GLU A 13 -12.42 -5.87 -9.01
C GLU A 13 -11.19 -5.59 -9.85
N ASP A 14 -10.21 -4.89 -9.29
CA ASP A 14 -8.95 -4.63 -9.98
C ASP A 14 -8.06 -5.88 -9.97
N ASP A 15 -7.18 -5.98 -10.96
CA ASP A 15 -6.24 -7.10 -11.04
C ASP A 15 -4.82 -6.67 -10.64
N LEU A 16 -3.93 -7.63 -10.53
CA LEU A 16 -2.55 -7.37 -10.12
C LEU A 16 -1.75 -6.63 -11.20
N GLU A 17 -2.12 -6.78 -12.46
CA GLU A 17 -1.47 -6.03 -13.53
C GLU A 17 -1.74 -4.53 -13.37
N ARG A 18 -2.97 -4.19 -12.99
CA ARG A 18 -3.30 -2.80 -12.71
C ARG A 18 -2.50 -2.28 -11.52
N ALA A 19 -2.36 -3.10 -10.48
CA ALA A 19 -1.57 -2.73 -9.31
C ALA A 19 -0.12 -2.43 -9.71
N GLU A 20 0.49 -3.30 -10.51
CA GLU A 20 1.84 -3.08 -10.98
C GLU A 20 1.97 -1.79 -11.78
N MET A 21 1.03 -1.54 -12.65
CA MET A 21 1.00 -0.33 -13.46
C MET A 21 0.95 0.92 -12.57
N LEU A 22 0.11 0.89 -11.52
CA LEU A 22 -0.03 2.02 -10.61
C LEU A 22 1.23 2.25 -9.78
N PHE A 23 1.86 1.18 -9.29
CA PHE A 23 3.13 1.31 -8.57
C PHE A 23 4.19 1.99 -9.44
N ASN A 24 4.32 1.54 -10.68
CA ASN A 24 5.34 2.07 -11.58
C ASN A 24 5.03 3.48 -12.05
N ARG A 25 3.78 3.74 -12.39
CA ARG A 25 3.36 5.05 -12.92
C ARG A 25 3.52 6.14 -11.88
N HIS A 26 3.13 5.86 -10.64
CA HIS A 26 3.13 6.87 -9.58
C HIS A 26 4.34 6.78 -8.67
N LYS A 27 5.21 5.80 -8.88
CA LYS A 27 6.45 5.60 -8.10
C LYS A 27 6.14 5.48 -6.60
N ILE A 28 5.07 4.78 -6.28
CA ILE A 28 4.64 4.52 -4.91
C ILE A 28 4.91 3.06 -4.57
N LYS A 29 4.90 2.75 -3.29
CA LYS A 29 5.21 1.39 -2.82
C LYS A 29 4.08 0.74 -2.03
N HIS A 30 3.01 1.49 -1.77
CA HIS A 30 1.85 1.01 -1.03
C HIS A 30 0.59 1.56 -1.66
N ILE A 31 -0.41 0.70 -1.84
CA ILE A 31 -1.70 1.11 -2.38
C ILE A 31 -2.79 0.54 -1.47
N PRO A 32 -3.64 1.37 -0.87
CA PRO A 32 -4.77 0.86 -0.09
C PRO A 32 -5.80 0.19 -1.00
N VAL A 33 -6.42 -0.86 -0.50
CA VAL A 33 -7.51 -1.54 -1.17
C VAL A 33 -8.79 -1.18 -0.44
N VAL A 34 -9.78 -0.69 -1.18
CA VAL A 34 -11.00 -0.17 -0.59
C VAL A 34 -12.23 -0.87 -1.14
N SER A 35 -13.30 -0.81 -0.35
CA SER A 35 -14.64 -1.15 -0.78
C SER A 35 -15.50 0.07 -0.48
N GLY A 36 -15.90 0.80 -1.53
CA GLY A 36 -16.49 2.11 -1.33
C GLY A 36 -15.48 3.06 -0.71
N GLU A 37 -15.78 3.61 0.46
CA GLU A 37 -14.91 4.52 1.17
C GLU A 37 -14.08 3.84 2.27
N ALA A 38 -14.38 2.57 2.56
CA ALA A 38 -13.74 1.83 3.65
C ALA A 38 -12.53 1.08 3.16
N ILE A 39 -11.47 1.12 3.95
CA ILE A 39 -10.27 0.35 3.63
C ILE A 39 -10.48 -1.10 4.06
N ILE A 40 -10.12 -2.03 3.16
CA ILE A 40 -10.23 -3.47 3.44
C ILE A 40 -8.87 -4.16 3.41
N GLY A 41 -7.84 -3.49 2.95
CA GLY A 41 -6.51 -4.06 2.92
C GLY A 41 -5.47 -3.07 2.41
N MET A 42 -4.22 -3.53 2.41
CA MET A 42 -3.10 -2.75 1.90
C MET A 42 -2.23 -3.66 1.04
N LEU A 43 -1.92 -3.21 -0.16
CA LEU A 43 -1.04 -3.94 -1.06
C LEU A 43 0.30 -3.21 -1.16
N SER A 44 1.39 -3.91 -0.90
CA SER A 44 2.72 -3.34 -1.06
C SER A 44 3.37 -3.83 -2.35
N PHE A 45 4.26 -3.01 -2.89
CA PHE A 45 5.05 -3.39 -4.05
C PHE A 45 5.89 -4.65 -3.76
N THR A 46 6.42 -4.73 -2.54
CA THR A 46 7.21 -5.89 -2.11
C THR A 46 6.39 -7.18 -2.14
N ASP A 47 5.14 -7.14 -1.66
CA ASP A 47 4.27 -8.30 -1.69
C ASP A 47 3.97 -8.74 -3.12
N LEU A 48 3.75 -7.78 -4.01
CA LEU A 48 3.51 -8.08 -5.42
C LEU A 48 4.73 -8.73 -6.07
N MET A 49 5.92 -8.19 -5.80
CA MET A 49 7.16 -8.74 -6.36
C MET A 49 7.46 -10.12 -5.81
N ARG A 50 7.14 -10.37 -4.55
CA ARG A 50 7.36 -11.69 -3.94
C ARG A 50 6.62 -12.78 -4.71
N ILE A 51 5.40 -12.51 -5.12
CA ILE A 51 4.61 -13.46 -5.89
C ILE A 51 5.23 -13.68 -7.27
N SER A 52 5.61 -12.60 -7.94
CA SER A 52 6.19 -12.67 -9.27
C SER A 52 7.44 -13.54 -9.30
N PHE A 53 8.31 -13.38 -8.29
CA PHE A 53 9.56 -14.14 -8.26
C PHE A 53 9.38 -15.57 -7.78
N ALA A 54 8.45 -15.82 -6.88
CA ALA A 54 8.24 -17.14 -6.31
C ALA A 54 7.70 -18.13 -7.33
N GLU A 55 6.95 -17.66 -8.32
CA GLU A 55 6.21 -18.51 -9.25
C GLU A 55 6.84 -18.64 -10.63
N THR A 56 7.98 -18.00 -10.88
CA THR A 56 8.57 -18.02 -12.23
C THR A 56 9.86 -18.82 -12.28
N PRO A 57 9.80 -20.09 -12.66
CA PRO A 57 11.03 -20.86 -12.90
C PRO A 57 11.73 -20.47 -14.19
N ASP A 58 11.08 -19.76 -15.07
CA ASP A 58 11.60 -19.42 -16.38
C ASP A 58 11.53 -17.91 -16.61
N GLU A 59 12.68 -17.27 -16.64
CA GLU A 59 12.78 -15.83 -16.77
C GLU A 59 12.60 -15.30 -18.20
N GLU A 60 12.59 -16.18 -19.18
CA GLU A 60 12.59 -15.79 -20.57
C GLU A 60 11.24 -15.31 -21.10
N ASN A 61 10.21 -15.46 -20.32
CA ASN A 61 8.87 -15.28 -20.85
C ASN A 61 8.05 -14.30 -20.02
N ASN A 62 7.92 -13.08 -20.54
CA ASN A 62 7.10 -12.06 -19.90
C ASN A 62 5.65 -12.47 -19.72
N SER A 63 5.18 -13.41 -20.51
CA SER A 63 3.82 -13.93 -20.40
C SER A 63 3.61 -14.73 -19.12
N VAL A 64 4.68 -15.20 -18.49
CA VAL A 64 4.60 -15.91 -17.22
C VAL A 64 4.13 -14.99 -16.10
N GLU A 65 4.60 -13.73 -16.09
CA GLU A 65 4.12 -12.76 -15.11
C GLU A 65 2.62 -12.53 -15.23
N SER A 66 2.12 -12.37 -16.45
CA SER A 66 0.68 -12.22 -16.67
C SER A 66 -0.10 -13.43 -16.20
N VAL A 67 0.43 -14.62 -16.41
CA VAL A 67 -0.21 -15.85 -15.92
C VAL A 67 -0.26 -15.87 -14.39
N VAL A 68 0.86 -15.55 -13.75
CA VAL A 68 0.92 -15.49 -12.28
C VAL A 68 -0.08 -14.49 -11.74
N TYR A 69 -0.14 -13.30 -12.33
CA TYR A 69 -1.06 -12.26 -11.88
C TYR A 69 -2.53 -12.68 -12.05
N ASN A 70 -2.82 -13.49 -13.06
CA ASN A 70 -4.17 -13.99 -13.27
C ASN A 70 -4.55 -15.12 -12.32
N MET A 71 -3.56 -15.76 -11.69
CA MET A 71 -3.81 -16.83 -10.72
C MET A 71 -4.18 -16.31 -9.34
N PHE A 72 -3.88 -15.05 -9.04
CA PHE A 72 -4.11 -14.47 -7.74
C PHE A 72 -5.01 -13.23 -7.85
N THR A 73 -5.83 -13.04 -6.83
CA THR A 73 -6.64 -11.82 -6.71
C THR A 73 -5.92 -10.82 -5.80
N ILE A 74 -6.35 -9.58 -5.86
CA ILE A 74 -5.82 -8.55 -4.96
C ILE A 74 -6.08 -8.95 -3.50
N GLU A 75 -7.25 -9.50 -3.19
CA GLU A 75 -7.57 -9.94 -1.84
C GLU A 75 -6.62 -11.03 -1.32
N GLN A 76 -6.13 -11.88 -2.18
CA GLN A 76 -5.21 -12.95 -1.78
C GLN A 76 -3.82 -12.43 -1.45
N VAL A 77 -3.42 -11.33 -2.07
CA VAL A 77 -2.07 -10.79 -1.95
C VAL A 77 -1.98 -9.70 -0.88
N MET A 78 -3.03 -8.92 -0.70
CA MET A 78 -3.03 -7.80 0.23
C MET A 78 -2.95 -8.24 1.69
N VAL A 79 -2.44 -7.35 2.52
CA VAL A 79 -2.53 -7.50 3.98
C VAL A 79 -3.94 -7.10 4.41
N LYS A 80 -4.63 -7.98 5.13
CA LYS A 80 -6.02 -7.74 5.54
C LYS A 80 -6.14 -7.07 6.89
N ASP A 81 -5.24 -7.37 7.81
CA ASP A 81 -5.26 -6.79 9.16
C ASP A 81 -4.48 -5.49 9.15
N VAL A 82 -5.10 -4.45 8.60
CA VAL A 82 -4.44 -3.16 8.44
C VAL A 82 -4.57 -2.34 9.71
N VAL A 83 -3.43 -1.90 10.23
CA VAL A 83 -3.42 -0.95 11.36
C VAL A 83 -3.67 0.44 10.78
N THR A 84 -4.69 1.11 11.30
CA THR A 84 -5.07 2.44 10.83
C THR A 84 -4.88 3.47 11.94
N VAL A 85 -4.77 4.74 11.54
CA VAL A 85 -4.75 5.87 12.47
C VAL A 85 -5.84 6.85 12.05
N THR A 86 -6.07 7.86 12.87
CA THR A 86 -7.06 8.89 12.56
C THR A 86 -6.36 10.22 12.29
N SER A 87 -7.12 11.21 11.84
CA SER A 87 -6.58 12.55 11.65
C SER A 87 -6.15 13.20 12.97
N GLN A 88 -6.62 12.66 14.10
CA GLN A 88 -6.26 13.16 15.43
C GLN A 88 -5.01 12.50 16.01
N THR A 89 -4.51 11.44 15.35
CA THR A 89 -3.29 10.77 15.79
C THR A 89 -2.10 11.71 15.57
N THR A 90 -1.26 11.82 16.59
CA THR A 90 -0.11 12.73 16.52
C THR A 90 1.02 12.14 15.68
N ILE A 91 1.91 13.02 15.22
CA ILE A 91 3.10 12.59 14.46
C ILE A 91 3.96 11.66 15.31
N LYS A 92 4.08 11.92 16.60
CA LYS A 92 4.83 11.06 17.51
C LYS A 92 4.23 9.67 17.59
N GLU A 93 2.90 9.57 17.70
CA GLU A 93 2.20 8.29 17.74
C GLU A 93 2.37 7.52 16.44
N VAL A 94 2.26 8.20 15.30
CA VAL A 94 2.50 7.59 14.00
C VAL A 94 3.91 7.04 13.91
N ALA A 95 4.90 7.84 14.33
CA ALA A 95 6.30 7.42 14.31
C ALA A 95 6.52 6.18 15.18
N GLN A 96 5.90 6.13 16.36
CA GLN A 96 6.02 4.99 17.26
C GLN A 96 5.44 3.72 16.62
N ILE A 97 4.29 3.82 15.99
CA ILE A 97 3.65 2.67 15.33
C ILE A 97 4.53 2.16 14.20
N LEU A 98 5.03 3.05 13.35
CA LEU A 98 5.88 2.65 12.22
C LEU A 98 7.19 2.03 12.69
N ALA A 99 7.75 2.54 13.80
CA ALA A 99 9.00 2.02 14.34
C ALA A 99 8.83 0.64 14.98
N GLU A 100 7.72 0.42 15.68
CA GLU A 100 7.49 -0.80 16.44
C GLU A 100 6.95 -1.96 15.61
N ARG A 101 6.21 -1.67 14.54
CA ARG A 101 5.46 -2.67 13.81
C ARG A 101 6.04 -3.03 12.45
N GLU A 102 7.16 -2.47 12.09
CA GLU A 102 7.81 -2.74 10.79
C GLU A 102 6.93 -2.42 9.57
N PHE A 103 5.94 -1.56 9.76
CA PHE A 103 5.16 -1.05 8.63
C PHE A 103 5.87 0.14 8.01
N HIS A 104 5.57 0.39 6.75
CA HIS A 104 6.11 1.55 6.04
C HIS A 104 5.03 2.55 5.65
N ALA A 105 3.77 2.21 5.87
CA ALA A 105 2.64 3.06 5.53
C ALA A 105 1.47 2.77 6.46
N LEU A 106 0.74 3.82 6.82
CA LEU A 106 -0.47 3.71 7.65
C LEU A 106 -1.60 4.47 6.98
N PRO A 107 -2.74 3.82 6.74
CA PRO A 107 -3.92 4.53 6.28
C PRO A 107 -4.49 5.40 7.39
N ILE A 108 -5.02 6.55 7.01
CA ILE A 108 -5.67 7.48 7.92
C ILE A 108 -7.18 7.39 7.65
N VAL A 109 -7.93 6.99 8.67
CA VAL A 109 -9.36 6.72 8.57
C VAL A 109 -10.11 7.54 9.60
N ASP A 110 -11.08 8.31 9.16
CA ASP A 110 -11.97 9.05 10.05
C ASP A 110 -13.41 8.62 9.76
N GLY A 111 -14.13 8.22 10.80
CA GLY A 111 -15.52 7.81 10.68
C GLY A 111 -15.75 6.68 9.68
N GLY A 112 -14.79 5.76 9.56
CA GLY A 112 -14.88 4.64 8.63
C GLY A 112 -14.48 4.99 7.18
N VAL A 113 -14.07 6.23 6.92
CA VAL A 113 -13.70 6.70 5.59
C VAL A 113 -12.20 6.87 5.49
N LEU A 114 -11.60 6.29 4.45
CA LEU A 114 -10.18 6.48 4.17
C LEU A 114 -9.95 7.90 3.65
N ILE A 115 -9.18 8.70 4.38
CA ILE A 115 -8.93 10.11 4.02
C ILE A 115 -7.50 10.40 3.60
N GLY A 116 -6.58 9.52 3.88
CA GLY A 116 -5.18 9.74 3.51
C GLY A 116 -4.32 8.55 3.86
N ILE A 117 -3.05 8.68 3.55
CA ILE A 117 -2.04 7.69 3.89
C ILE A 117 -0.79 8.43 4.35
N VAL A 118 -0.13 7.91 5.39
CA VAL A 118 1.13 8.46 5.86
C VAL A 118 2.18 7.36 5.80
N THR A 119 3.35 7.70 5.26
CA THR A 119 4.43 6.75 5.06
C THR A 119 5.64 7.13 5.89
N THR A 120 6.58 6.18 6.00
CA THR A 120 7.88 6.46 6.61
C THR A 120 8.58 7.61 5.88
N THR A 121 8.47 7.65 4.56
CA THR A 121 9.04 8.72 3.74
C THR A 121 8.43 10.07 4.10
N ASP A 122 7.11 10.12 4.32
CA ASP A 122 6.44 11.36 4.74
C ASP A 122 7.00 11.87 6.06
N LEU A 123 7.24 10.95 7.03
CA LEU A 123 7.84 11.31 8.31
C LEU A 123 9.25 11.84 8.15
N LEU A 124 10.07 11.18 7.36
CA LEU A 124 11.44 11.62 7.14
C LEU A 124 11.48 13.00 6.49
N ASN A 125 10.61 13.24 5.52
CA ASN A 125 10.52 14.56 4.88
C ASN A 125 10.08 15.63 5.88
N TYR A 126 9.18 15.29 6.78
CA TYR A 126 8.76 16.19 7.83
C TYR A 126 9.94 16.57 8.73
N PHE A 127 10.73 15.57 9.18
CA PHE A 127 11.90 15.83 10.02
C PHE A 127 12.94 16.69 9.31
N ILE A 128 13.18 16.41 8.04
CA ILE A 128 14.15 17.20 7.27
C ILE A 128 13.77 18.66 7.24
N LYS A 129 12.49 18.97 7.14
CA LYS A 129 12.00 20.35 7.10
C LYS A 129 12.14 21.07 8.44
N GLN A 130 12.29 20.33 9.54
CA GLN A 130 12.49 20.92 10.86
C GLN A 130 13.93 21.38 11.11
N PHE A 131 14.84 20.94 10.29
CA PHE A 131 16.24 21.30 10.39
C PHE A 131 16.65 22.14 9.20
#